data_378ec728d3324001dcaf774f06131533
#
_entry.id   378ec728d3324001dcaf774f06131533
#
_cell.length_a   1.000
_cell.length_b   1.000
_cell.length_c   1.000
_cell.angle_alpha   90.00
_cell.angle_beta   90.00
_cell.angle_gamma   90.00
#
_symmetry.space_group_name_H-M   'P 1'
#
loop_
_entity.id
_entity.type
_entity.pdbx_description
1 polymer ?
#
loop_
_entity_poly.entity_id
_entity_poly.type
_entity_poly.pdbx_seq_one_letter_code
_entity_poly.pdbx_strand_id
1 'polypeptide(L)'
;MKRLILLITLFITGATFAQVEKASDGKIYEVMFTPNLDGANMFALNNPLSGHVTMRTFNDANSVTRWKAHFSYADIDGADDANMVLGLYYGKEKHHDGTDRLATYTGWQAGLLYSDIAGVDATSFSGGVFVGANYYIANNLYIGTEINYTLAVGEDVTSVAPGVNGMLSLGFKL
;
A
#
# COMPACT_ATOMS: atom_id res chain seq x y z
N MET A 1 4.16 -34.28 -13.41
CA MET A 1 2.87 -33.74 -13.01
C MET A 1 2.35 -34.31 -11.67
N LYS A 2 2.28 -35.61 -11.44
CA LYS A 2 1.79 -36.20 -10.17
C LYS A 2 2.56 -35.71 -8.91
N ARG A 3 3.88 -35.54 -8.99
CA ARG A 3 4.72 -35.05 -7.87
C ARG A 3 4.49 -33.58 -7.53
N LEU A 4 4.15 -32.75 -8.53
CA LEU A 4 3.85 -31.33 -8.34
C LEU A 4 2.48 -31.15 -7.65
N ILE A 5 1.49 -31.97 -8.03
CA ILE A 5 0.17 -31.98 -7.41
C ILE A 5 0.29 -32.40 -5.93
N LEU A 6 1.11 -33.40 -5.62
CA LEU A 6 1.35 -33.85 -4.25
C LEU A 6 1.98 -32.76 -3.38
N LEU A 7 2.96 -32.00 -3.93
CA LEU A 7 3.57 -30.87 -3.23
C LEU A 7 2.56 -29.75 -2.96
N ILE A 8 1.74 -29.40 -3.95
CA ILE A 8 0.70 -28.36 -3.80
C ILE A 8 -0.33 -28.82 -2.76
N THR A 9 -0.75 -30.08 -2.76
CA THR A 9 -1.69 -30.63 -1.79
C THR A 9 -1.10 -30.62 -0.38
N LEU A 10 0.18 -30.94 -0.21
CA LEU A 10 0.88 -30.90 1.08
C LEU A 10 0.99 -29.48 1.65
N PHE A 11 1.24 -28.48 0.79
CA PHE A 11 1.23 -27.08 1.19
C PHE A 11 -0.17 -26.59 1.61
N ILE A 12 -1.21 -27.01 0.90
CA ILE A 12 -2.60 -26.62 1.22
C ILE A 12 -3.05 -27.27 2.54
N THR A 13 -2.70 -28.52 2.80
CA THR A 13 -3.07 -29.22 4.04
C THR A 13 -2.30 -28.72 5.26
N GLY A 14 -1.04 -28.30 5.09
CA GLY A 14 -0.25 -27.69 6.18
C GLY A 14 -0.75 -26.33 6.62
N ALA A 15 -1.37 -25.56 5.71
CA ALA A 15 -1.88 -24.23 6.01
C ALA A 15 -3.26 -24.22 6.73
N THR A 16 -3.96 -25.34 6.77
CA THR A 16 -5.33 -25.41 7.31
C THR A 16 -5.40 -25.58 8.83
N PHE A 17 -4.31 -25.87 9.52
CA PHE A 17 -4.32 -26.17 10.95
C PHE A 17 -3.67 -25.10 11.85
N ALA A 18 -3.00 -24.10 11.30
CA ALA A 18 -2.52 -22.99 12.09
C ALA A 18 -3.66 -21.96 12.25
N GLN A 19 -4.11 -21.76 13.48
CA GLN A 19 -4.97 -20.64 13.82
C GLN A 19 -4.15 -19.36 13.55
N VAL A 20 -4.52 -18.63 12.51
CA VAL A 20 -3.84 -17.37 12.15
C VAL A 20 -4.55 -16.25 12.88
N GLU A 21 -3.80 -15.54 13.72
CA GLU A 21 -4.32 -14.39 14.43
C GLU A 21 -4.05 -13.10 13.64
N LYS A 22 -5.06 -12.26 13.57
CA LYS A 22 -4.94 -10.89 13.05
C LYS A 22 -4.10 -10.06 14.03
N ALA A 23 -3.26 -9.18 13.50
CA ALA A 23 -2.60 -8.21 14.34
C ALA A 23 -3.62 -7.25 14.95
N SER A 24 -3.53 -7.03 16.24
CA SER A 24 -4.37 -6.13 17.04
C SER A 24 -3.55 -5.19 17.91
N ASP A 25 -2.23 -5.31 17.85
CA ASP A 25 -1.27 -4.52 18.63
C ASP A 25 0.05 -4.36 17.87
N GLY A 26 0.93 -3.50 18.39
CA GLY A 26 2.29 -3.32 17.88
C GLY A 26 2.39 -2.53 16.60
N LYS A 27 3.46 -2.77 15.87
CA LYS A 27 3.76 -2.10 14.60
C LYS A 27 3.77 -3.09 13.44
N ILE A 28 3.18 -2.68 12.34
CA ILE A 28 3.22 -3.39 11.07
C ILE A 28 3.94 -2.54 10.05
N TYR A 29 4.79 -3.16 9.28
CA TYR A 29 5.41 -2.58 8.10
C TYR A 29 4.79 -3.19 6.85
N GLU A 30 4.48 -2.36 5.89
CA GLU A 30 3.75 -2.76 4.70
C GLU A 30 4.37 -2.10 3.47
N VAL A 31 4.53 -2.89 2.43
CA VAL A 31 4.87 -2.40 1.09
C VAL A 31 3.62 -2.46 0.24
N MET A 32 3.25 -1.32 -0.33
CA MET A 32 2.09 -1.18 -1.21
C MET A 32 2.56 -0.90 -2.63
N PHE A 33 1.87 -1.46 -3.60
CA PHE A 33 2.14 -1.25 -5.02
C PHE A 33 0.84 -1.25 -5.83
N THR A 34 0.83 -0.49 -6.90
CA THR A 34 -0.29 -0.50 -7.86
C THR A 34 0.03 -1.53 -8.95
N PRO A 35 -0.78 -2.57 -9.12
CA PRO A 35 -0.56 -3.54 -10.18
C PRO A 35 -0.79 -2.85 -11.53
N ASN A 36 0.16 -3.00 -12.44
CA ASN A 36 -0.02 -2.58 -13.83
C ASN A 36 -0.62 -3.75 -14.60
N LEU A 37 -1.84 -3.61 -15.05
CA LEU A 37 -2.58 -4.65 -15.76
C LEU A 37 -2.29 -4.66 -17.28
N ASP A 38 -1.49 -3.71 -17.78
CA ASP A 38 -1.27 -3.51 -19.23
C ASP A 38 -0.11 -4.36 -19.81
N GLY A 39 0.31 -5.43 -19.15
CA GLY A 39 1.26 -6.35 -19.77
C GLY A 39 2.47 -6.74 -18.93
N ALA A 40 3.66 -6.80 -19.51
CA ALA A 40 4.84 -7.50 -19.02
C ALA A 40 5.37 -7.12 -17.62
N ASN A 41 4.88 -6.05 -17.01
CA ASN A 41 5.32 -5.54 -15.72
C ASN A 41 4.18 -5.45 -14.69
N MET A 42 3.53 -6.55 -14.42
CA MET A 42 2.39 -6.62 -13.47
C MET A 42 2.71 -6.09 -12.06
N PHE A 43 3.99 -6.01 -11.70
CA PHE A 43 4.49 -5.51 -10.41
C PHE A 43 5.58 -4.45 -10.62
N ALA A 44 5.34 -3.48 -11.49
CA ALA A 44 6.30 -2.42 -11.72
C ALA A 44 6.47 -1.54 -10.47
N LEU A 45 7.45 -1.84 -9.64
CA LEU A 45 7.94 -0.95 -8.59
C LEU A 45 8.64 0.30 -9.15
N ASN A 46 8.91 0.30 -10.45
CA ASN A 46 9.57 1.37 -11.18
C ASN A 46 8.63 2.43 -11.78
N ASN A 47 7.33 2.34 -11.55
CA ASN A 47 6.44 3.46 -11.82
C ASN A 47 6.60 4.48 -10.69
N PRO A 48 7.04 5.71 -10.94
CA PRO A 48 7.33 6.71 -9.91
C PRO A 48 6.16 7.04 -8.98
N LEU A 49 4.95 6.66 -9.33
CA LEU A 49 3.75 6.92 -8.51
C LEU A 49 3.16 5.66 -7.85
N SER A 50 3.80 4.49 -7.97
CA SER A 50 3.16 3.21 -7.65
C SER A 50 3.61 2.51 -6.37
N GLY A 51 4.72 2.90 -5.76
CA GLY A 51 5.26 2.22 -4.59
C GLY A 51 5.20 3.06 -3.31
N HIS A 52 4.72 2.48 -2.22
CA HIS A 52 4.69 3.12 -0.92
C HIS A 52 5.18 2.15 0.15
N VAL A 53 5.88 2.70 1.15
CA VAL A 53 6.14 1.99 2.40
C VAL A 53 5.24 2.60 3.47
N THR A 54 4.53 1.76 4.18
CA THR A 54 3.60 2.17 5.23
C THR A 54 4.01 1.55 6.56
N MET A 55 4.03 2.36 7.60
CA MET A 55 4.14 1.90 8.99
C MET A 55 2.79 2.13 9.66
N ARG A 56 2.20 1.07 10.17
CA ARG A 56 0.96 1.07 10.94
C ARG A 56 1.27 0.82 12.41
N THR A 57 0.72 1.62 13.30
CA THR A 57 0.84 1.44 14.75
C THR A 57 -0.55 1.28 15.33
N PHE A 58 -0.83 0.14 15.92
CA PHE A 58 -2.08 -0.11 16.63
C PHE A 58 -2.12 0.69 17.92
N ASN A 59 -3.12 1.57 18.07
CA ASN A 59 -3.41 2.28 19.32
C ASN A 59 -4.29 1.39 20.22
N ASP A 60 -5.17 0.64 19.61
CA ASP A 60 -6.00 -0.44 20.15
C ASP A 60 -6.39 -1.40 19.01
N ALA A 61 -7.17 -2.43 19.32
CA ALA A 61 -7.55 -3.47 18.35
C ALA A 61 -8.27 -2.92 17.09
N ASN A 62 -8.89 -1.77 17.18
CA ASN A 62 -9.72 -1.19 16.11
C ASN A 62 -9.20 0.15 15.57
N SER A 63 -8.19 0.74 16.22
CA SER A 63 -7.68 2.07 15.89
C SER A 63 -6.20 2.00 15.55
N VAL A 64 -5.84 2.44 14.36
CA VAL A 64 -4.48 2.39 13.85
C VAL A 64 -4.06 3.77 13.37
N THR A 65 -2.87 4.19 13.78
CA THR A 65 -2.16 5.33 13.21
C THR A 65 -1.23 4.84 12.13
N ARG A 66 -1.24 5.50 10.96
CA ARG A 66 -0.35 5.13 9.86
C ARG A 66 0.50 6.29 9.37
N TRP A 67 1.73 5.95 9.01
CA TRP A 67 2.63 6.78 8.24
C TRP A 67 2.92 6.09 6.92
N LYS A 68 2.79 6.83 5.82
CA LYS A 68 3.08 6.33 4.48
C LYS A 68 4.13 7.22 3.84
N ALA A 69 5.18 6.62 3.33
CA ALA A 69 6.23 7.28 2.60
C ALA A 69 6.29 6.77 1.16
N HIS A 70 6.51 7.68 0.24
CA HIS A 70 6.77 7.40 -1.16
C HIS A 70 8.10 8.02 -1.56
N PHE A 71 8.92 7.28 -2.27
CA PHE A 71 10.14 7.76 -2.90
C PHE A 71 10.31 7.12 -4.26
N SER A 72 10.55 7.94 -5.25
CA SER A 72 10.93 7.50 -6.58
C SER A 72 12.00 8.41 -7.13
N TYR A 73 12.98 7.82 -7.80
CA TYR A 73 14.01 8.53 -8.55
C TYR A 73 14.27 7.76 -9.84
N ALA A 74 14.30 8.47 -10.96
CA ALA A 74 14.63 7.92 -12.25
C ALA A 74 15.51 8.90 -13.03
N ASP A 75 16.69 8.45 -13.38
CA ASP A 75 17.59 9.14 -14.29
C ASP A 75 17.60 8.34 -15.61
N ILE A 76 17.22 9.00 -16.69
CA ILE A 76 17.05 8.35 -17.99
C ILE A 76 18.09 8.92 -18.94
N ASP A 77 18.97 8.05 -19.46
CA ASP A 77 19.99 8.43 -20.43
C ASP A 77 19.38 9.17 -21.63
N GLY A 78 19.84 10.41 -21.85
CA GLY A 78 19.35 11.28 -22.92
C GLY A 78 18.19 12.19 -22.53
N ALA A 79 17.73 12.18 -21.28
CA ALA A 79 16.88 13.22 -20.71
C ALA A 79 17.75 14.33 -20.10
N ASP A 80 17.32 15.58 -20.21
CA ASP A 80 18.06 16.72 -19.65
C ASP A 80 18.01 16.75 -18.12
N ASP A 81 16.96 16.20 -17.51
CA ASP A 81 16.71 16.22 -16.06
C ASP A 81 16.25 14.85 -15.54
N ALA A 82 16.69 14.52 -14.32
CA ALA A 82 16.21 13.35 -13.60
C ALA A 82 14.80 13.60 -13.01
N ASN A 83 13.99 12.55 -12.90
CA ASN A 83 12.70 12.62 -12.27
C ASN A 83 12.79 12.19 -10.80
N MET A 84 12.22 12.94 -9.89
CA MET A 84 12.15 12.65 -8.47
C MET A 84 10.74 12.88 -7.91
N VAL A 85 10.28 11.95 -7.10
CA VAL A 85 9.01 12.10 -6.36
C VAL A 85 9.21 11.70 -4.90
N LEU A 86 8.81 12.58 -3.98
CA LEU A 86 8.85 12.37 -2.55
C LEU A 86 7.46 12.61 -1.96
N GLY A 87 6.98 11.68 -1.15
CA GLY A 87 5.69 11.84 -0.47
C GLY A 87 5.76 11.39 0.96
N LEU A 88 5.11 12.12 1.86
CA LEU A 88 4.94 11.73 3.25
C LEU A 88 3.51 12.02 3.69
N TYR A 89 2.85 10.98 4.19
CA TYR A 89 1.45 11.03 4.61
C TYR A 89 1.29 10.50 6.03
N TYR A 90 0.40 11.15 6.75
CA TYR A 90 -0.10 10.71 8.04
C TYR A 90 -1.59 10.38 7.90
N GLY A 91 -2.05 9.34 8.59
CA GLY A 91 -3.44 8.95 8.56
C GLY A 91 -3.88 8.13 9.77
N LYS A 92 -5.18 7.89 9.82
CA LYS A 92 -5.80 7.01 10.81
C LYS A 92 -6.72 6.02 10.14
N GLU A 93 -6.74 4.83 10.70
CA GLU A 93 -7.61 3.73 10.26
C GLU A 93 -8.51 3.29 11.40
N LYS A 94 -9.70 2.89 11.03
CA LYS A 94 -10.62 2.16 11.88
C LYS A 94 -10.79 0.77 11.31
N HIS A 95 -10.39 -0.23 12.08
CA HIS A 95 -10.57 -1.63 11.74
C HIS A 95 -11.97 -2.08 12.13
N HIS A 96 -12.56 -2.90 11.29
CA HIS A 96 -13.89 -3.46 11.49
C HIS A 96 -13.80 -4.96 11.77
N ASP A 97 -14.85 -5.48 12.38
CA ASP A 97 -14.97 -6.91 12.59
C ASP A 97 -14.95 -7.64 11.24
N GLY A 98 -14.29 -8.78 11.24
CA GLY A 98 -14.14 -9.64 10.08
C GLY A 98 -14.09 -11.09 10.52
N THR A 99 -13.47 -11.93 9.72
CA THR A 99 -13.19 -13.32 10.11
C THR A 99 -11.84 -13.40 10.84
N ASP A 100 -11.46 -14.59 11.30
CA ASP A 100 -10.17 -14.83 11.97
C ASP A 100 -8.97 -14.41 11.10
N ARG A 101 -9.12 -14.45 9.77
CA ARG A 101 -8.06 -14.13 8.81
C ARG A 101 -8.28 -12.84 8.02
N LEU A 102 -9.51 -12.32 7.98
CA LEU A 102 -9.84 -11.12 7.22
C LEU A 102 -10.08 -9.95 8.15
N ALA A 103 -9.29 -8.89 8.00
CA ALA A 103 -9.51 -7.59 8.61
C ALA A 103 -9.89 -6.58 7.53
N THR A 104 -11.00 -5.88 7.70
CA THR A 104 -11.38 -4.75 6.85
C THR A 104 -11.16 -3.46 7.60
N TYR A 105 -10.88 -2.38 6.88
CA TYR A 105 -10.65 -1.09 7.50
C TYR A 105 -11.09 0.05 6.59
N THR A 106 -11.41 1.16 7.21
CA THR A 106 -11.64 2.44 6.57
C THR A 106 -10.75 3.49 7.23
N GLY A 107 -10.43 4.56 6.51
CA GLY A 107 -9.59 5.58 7.10
C GLY A 107 -9.50 6.84 6.26
N TRP A 108 -8.66 7.74 6.75
CA TRP A 108 -8.28 8.96 6.08
C TRP A 108 -6.77 9.17 6.16
N GLN A 109 -6.24 9.91 5.22
CA GLN A 109 -4.84 10.32 5.21
C GLN A 109 -4.70 11.73 4.66
N ALA A 110 -3.65 12.42 5.08
CA ALA A 110 -3.25 13.70 4.54
C ALA A 110 -1.73 13.78 4.53
N GLY A 111 -1.15 14.52 3.58
CA GLY A 111 0.29 14.60 3.45
C GLY A 111 0.74 15.60 2.39
N LEU A 112 2.05 15.62 2.20
CA LEU A 112 2.73 16.42 1.21
C LEU A 112 3.34 15.52 0.15
N LEU A 113 3.27 15.96 -1.09
CA LEU A 113 3.93 15.35 -2.23
C LEU A 113 4.77 16.44 -2.91
N TYR A 114 6.05 16.17 -3.06
CA TYR A 114 6.97 16.92 -3.91
C TYR A 114 7.27 16.09 -5.14
N SER A 115 7.24 16.69 -6.30
CA SER A 115 7.65 16.07 -7.56
C SER A 115 8.51 17.04 -8.35
N ASP A 116 9.57 16.51 -8.93
CA ASP A 116 10.38 17.16 -9.95
C ASP A 116 10.40 16.22 -11.15
N ILE A 117 9.71 16.60 -12.21
CA ILE A 117 9.52 15.78 -13.40
C ILE A 117 9.89 16.62 -14.62
N ALA A 118 10.94 16.19 -15.32
CA ALA A 118 11.46 16.88 -16.49
C ALA A 118 11.80 18.35 -16.22
N GLY A 119 12.42 18.64 -15.06
CA GLY A 119 12.82 19.98 -14.65
C GLY A 119 11.66 20.90 -14.20
N VAL A 120 10.46 20.32 -14.03
CA VAL A 120 9.31 21.05 -13.47
C VAL A 120 9.05 20.53 -12.07
N ASP A 121 9.31 21.38 -11.08
CA ASP A 121 9.05 21.09 -9.68
C ASP A 121 7.65 21.53 -9.25
N ALA A 122 7.01 20.74 -8.42
CA ALA A 122 5.71 21.05 -7.86
C ALA A 122 5.59 20.47 -6.45
N THR A 123 5.01 21.26 -5.55
CA THR A 123 4.63 20.79 -4.21
C THR A 123 3.12 20.83 -4.08
N SER A 124 2.54 19.75 -3.61
CA SER A 124 1.10 19.67 -3.37
C SER A 124 0.80 19.12 -1.98
N PHE A 125 -0.27 19.62 -1.39
CA PHE A 125 -0.91 18.99 -0.24
C PHE A 125 -1.99 18.06 -0.75
N SER A 126 -2.02 16.83 -0.24
CA SER A 126 -3.06 15.90 -0.60
C SER A 126 -3.72 15.28 0.62
N GLY A 127 -5.01 15.02 0.51
CA GLY A 127 -5.79 14.39 1.55
C GLY A 127 -6.88 13.52 0.95
N GLY A 128 -7.28 12.46 1.66
CA GLY A 128 -8.27 11.55 1.14
C GLY A 128 -8.75 10.52 2.13
N VAL A 129 -9.70 9.74 1.66
CA VAL A 129 -10.26 8.62 2.40
C VAL A 129 -9.94 7.31 1.67
N PHE A 130 -9.95 6.22 2.41
CA PHE A 130 -9.68 4.91 1.84
C PHE A 130 -10.47 3.82 2.55
N VAL A 131 -10.60 2.71 1.85
CA VAL A 131 -11.14 1.45 2.36
C VAL A 131 -10.20 0.33 1.93
N GLY A 132 -9.96 -0.62 2.81
CA GLY A 132 -9.09 -1.73 2.52
C GLY A 132 -9.46 -3.01 3.26
N ALA A 133 -8.77 -4.08 2.87
CA ALA A 133 -8.88 -5.38 3.48
C ALA A 133 -7.52 -6.07 3.50
N ASN A 134 -7.21 -6.72 4.63
CA ASN A 134 -6.00 -7.51 4.84
C ASN A 134 -6.39 -8.96 5.07
N TYR A 135 -5.83 -9.86 4.30
CA TYR A 135 -5.99 -11.31 4.49
C TYR A 135 -4.70 -11.90 5.06
N TYR A 136 -4.77 -12.37 6.29
CA TYR A 136 -3.64 -12.96 7.00
C TYR A 136 -3.36 -14.38 6.49
N ILE A 137 -2.19 -14.57 5.88
CA ILE A 137 -1.72 -15.86 5.36
C ILE A 137 -0.93 -16.64 6.42
N ALA A 138 -0.31 -15.93 7.36
CA ALA A 138 0.35 -16.47 8.55
C ALA A 138 0.24 -15.45 9.68
N ASN A 139 0.58 -15.86 10.91
CA ASN A 139 0.74 -14.89 12.00
C ASN A 139 1.75 -13.83 11.56
N ASN A 140 1.40 -12.57 11.78
CA ASN A 140 2.26 -11.43 11.44
C ASN A 140 2.51 -11.19 9.94
N LEU A 141 1.83 -11.90 9.01
CA LEU A 141 2.00 -11.74 7.58
C LEU A 141 0.64 -11.72 6.88
N TYR A 142 0.38 -10.68 6.09
CA TYR A 142 -0.84 -10.57 5.31
C TYR A 142 -0.60 -10.04 3.90
N ILE A 143 -1.55 -10.33 3.04
CA ILE A 143 -1.73 -9.68 1.74
C ILE A 143 -2.93 -8.75 1.88
N GLY A 144 -2.78 -7.51 1.43
CA GLY A 144 -3.82 -6.49 1.51
C GLY A 144 -4.21 -5.93 0.16
N THR A 145 -5.36 -5.27 0.17
CA THR A 145 -5.81 -4.41 -0.92
C THR A 145 -6.42 -3.15 -0.35
N GLU A 146 -6.23 -2.03 -1.04
CA GLU A 146 -6.75 -0.73 -0.64
C GLU A 146 -7.26 0.04 -1.84
N ILE A 147 -8.36 0.73 -1.67
CA ILE A 147 -8.95 1.67 -2.62
C ILE A 147 -8.90 3.04 -1.99
N ASN A 148 -8.31 4.00 -2.69
CA ASN A 148 -8.15 5.37 -2.23
C ASN A 148 -8.97 6.35 -3.07
N TYR A 149 -9.51 7.36 -2.40
CA TYR A 149 -10.04 8.56 -3.02
C TYR A 149 -9.26 9.75 -2.47
N THR A 150 -8.52 10.46 -3.33
CA THR A 150 -7.59 11.51 -2.91
C THR A 150 -7.85 12.81 -3.66
N LEU A 151 -7.77 13.92 -2.93
CA LEU A 151 -7.73 15.27 -3.44
C LEU A 151 -6.31 15.81 -3.28
N ALA A 152 -5.78 16.48 -4.29
CA ALA A 152 -4.49 17.16 -4.21
C ALA A 152 -4.65 18.64 -4.63
N VAL A 153 -4.00 19.53 -3.89
CA VAL A 153 -3.98 20.97 -4.13
C VAL A 153 -2.54 21.44 -4.05
N GLY A 154 -2.05 22.09 -5.08
CA GLY A 154 -0.72 22.71 -5.15
C GLY A 154 -0.82 24.09 -5.81
N GLU A 155 0.32 24.78 -5.92
CA GLU A 155 0.38 26.14 -6.48
C GLU A 155 -0.15 26.19 -7.92
N ASP A 156 0.14 25.15 -8.72
CA ASP A 156 -0.25 25.09 -10.13
C ASP A 156 -1.18 23.89 -10.45
N VAL A 157 -1.55 23.11 -9.43
CA VAL A 157 -2.33 21.89 -9.62
C VAL A 157 -3.47 21.82 -8.61
N THR A 158 -4.69 21.87 -9.11
CA THR A 158 -5.84 21.38 -8.36
C THR A 158 -6.31 20.10 -9.02
N SER A 159 -6.01 18.98 -8.42
CA SER A 159 -6.40 17.67 -8.91
C SER A 159 -7.41 17.05 -7.95
N VAL A 160 -8.61 16.85 -8.44
CA VAL A 160 -9.57 15.93 -7.84
C VAL A 160 -9.38 14.62 -8.61
N ALA A 161 -8.60 13.71 -8.06
CA ALA A 161 -8.50 12.38 -8.63
C ALA A 161 -9.53 11.47 -7.93
N PRO A 162 -10.76 11.35 -8.47
CA PRO A 162 -11.65 10.27 -8.10
C PRO A 162 -11.12 9.00 -8.78
N GLY A 163 -9.87 8.69 -8.48
CA GLY A 163 -9.22 7.48 -8.96
C GLY A 163 -9.47 6.42 -7.91
N VAL A 164 -10.23 5.41 -8.28
CA VAL A 164 -10.17 4.11 -7.63
C VAL A 164 -8.78 3.57 -7.94
N ASN A 165 -7.78 4.04 -7.22
CA ASN A 165 -6.45 3.48 -7.27
C ASN A 165 -6.47 2.22 -6.40
N GLY A 166 -6.67 1.07 -7.03
CA GLY A 166 -6.50 -0.22 -6.37
C GLY A 166 -5.03 -0.46 -6.07
N MET A 167 -4.69 -0.66 -4.81
CA MET A 167 -3.35 -1.05 -4.37
C MET A 167 -3.39 -2.45 -3.83
N LEU A 168 -2.35 -3.22 -4.13
CA LEU A 168 -2.04 -4.46 -3.43
C LEU A 168 -0.92 -4.20 -2.42
N SER A 169 -0.91 -4.95 -1.34
CA SER A 169 0.11 -4.79 -0.31
C SER A 169 0.56 -6.12 0.27
N LEU A 170 1.77 -6.11 0.80
CA LEU A 170 2.31 -7.15 1.65
C LEU A 170 2.73 -6.51 2.97
N GLY A 171 2.13 -6.95 4.07
CA GLY A 171 2.38 -6.42 5.39
C GLY A 171 2.88 -7.48 6.36
N PHE A 172 3.79 -7.09 7.25
CA PHE A 172 4.35 -7.94 8.28
C PHE A 172 4.53 -7.18 9.60
N LYS A 173 4.26 -7.87 10.70
CA LYS A 173 4.48 -7.39 12.07
C LYS A 173 5.87 -7.85 12.53
N LEU A 174 6.64 -6.93 13.09
CA LEU A 174 7.92 -7.19 13.76
C LEU A 174 7.70 -7.39 15.26
#